data_53404de49489259c8f77bd513403d231
#
_entry.id   53404de49489259c8f77bd513403d231
#
_cell.length_a   1.000
_cell.length_b   1.000
_cell.length_c   1.000
_cell.angle_alpha   90.00
_cell.angle_beta   90.00
_cell.angle_gamma   90.00
#
_symmetry.space_group_name_H-M   'P 1'
#
loop_
_entity.id
_entity.type
_entity.pdbx_description
1 polymer ?
#
loop_
_entity_poly.entity_id
_entity_poly.type
_entity_poly.pdbx_seq_one_letter_code
_entity_poly.pdbx_strand_id
1 'polypeptide(L)'
;KVYREGLTQEGYGEEKLKKALAPSQPGEENKERTELLSLLDNEIDTYRPQFEITEKRPISLECDVVKFQNKKEKWVAFVGLLDGYPYEIFTGVLDDDDGIALPKTVTGGYIIKHIEPDGTKRYDFTFANRRGYKTTIEGLSERFNKEYWNYAKLISGVLRYRMPLTNVIKLISSLQLENENINTWANGVARALKKYVNGEDESADDT
;
A
#
# COMPACT_ATOMS: atom_id res chain seq x y z
N LYS A 1 27.61 -4.67 6.47
CA LYS A 1 28.57 -3.71 5.87
C LYS A 1 28.15 -2.27 6.16
N VAL A 2 26.88 -1.93 6.00
CA VAL A 2 26.31 -0.57 6.29
C VAL A 2 26.42 -0.19 7.77
N TYR A 3 26.20 -1.13 8.70
CA TYR A 3 26.32 -0.90 10.14
C TYR A 3 27.75 -0.55 10.59
N ARG A 4 28.77 -1.09 9.93
CA ARG A 4 30.17 -0.77 10.23
C ARG A 4 30.56 0.64 9.80
N GLU A 5 29.96 1.14 8.72
CA GLU A 5 30.25 2.48 8.20
C GLU A 5 29.62 3.59 9.04
N GLY A 6 28.40 3.39 9.59
CA GLY A 6 27.75 4.35 10.48
C GLY A 6 28.50 4.59 11.77
N LEU A 7 28.86 3.51 12.49
CA LEU A 7 29.58 3.59 13.76
C LEU A 7 31.01 4.14 13.62
N THR A 8 31.66 3.98 12.45
CA THR A 8 32.97 4.60 12.17
C THR A 8 32.87 6.10 11.86
N GLN A 9 31.76 6.58 11.32
CA GLN A 9 31.54 8.02 11.10
C GLN A 9 31.31 8.78 12.40
N GLU A 10 30.77 8.14 13.45
CA GLU A 10 30.61 8.75 14.78
C GLU A 10 31.84 8.68 15.70
N GLY A 11 33.01 8.24 15.20
CA GLY A 11 34.25 8.25 15.91
C GLY A 11 34.55 7.00 16.75
N TYR A 12 33.77 5.93 16.60
CA TYR A 12 34.08 4.62 17.21
C TYR A 12 35.02 3.85 16.28
N GLY A 13 36.30 3.89 16.53
CA GLY A 13 37.31 3.15 15.76
C GLY A 13 37.08 1.62 15.84
N GLU A 14 37.51 0.92 14.78
CA GLU A 14 37.32 -0.55 14.63
C GLU A 14 37.88 -1.36 15.80
N GLU A 15 38.92 -0.85 16.49
CA GLU A 15 39.49 -1.48 17.68
C GLU A 15 38.60 -1.36 18.91
N LYS A 16 37.93 -0.22 19.12
CA LYS A 16 36.96 -0.05 20.22
C LYS A 16 35.75 -0.96 20.05
N LEU A 17 35.27 -1.09 18.83
CA LEU A 17 34.18 -2.02 18.49
C LEU A 17 34.56 -3.49 18.73
N LYS A 18 35.78 -3.91 18.34
CA LYS A 18 36.28 -5.24 18.58
C LYS A 18 36.43 -5.54 20.08
N LYS A 19 36.87 -4.54 20.88
CA LYS A 19 37.01 -4.67 22.32
C LYS A 19 35.66 -4.73 23.04
N ALA A 20 34.66 -3.99 22.60
CA ALA A 20 33.31 -4.01 23.17
C ALA A 20 32.51 -5.28 22.83
N LEU A 21 32.78 -5.89 21.68
CA LEU A 21 32.15 -7.14 21.22
C LEU A 21 32.89 -8.40 21.69
N ALA A 22 34.08 -8.28 22.30
CA ALA A 22 34.79 -9.43 22.85
C ALA A 22 34.04 -10.00 24.05
N PRO A 23 34.04 -11.34 24.25
CA PRO A 23 33.40 -11.96 25.40
C PRO A 23 34.04 -11.45 26.70
N SER A 24 33.19 -10.87 27.60
CA SER A 24 33.62 -10.37 28.91
C SER A 24 33.94 -11.54 29.85
N GLN A 25 34.94 -11.36 30.70
CA GLN A 25 35.16 -12.27 31.81
C GLN A 25 34.08 -12.10 32.87
N PRO A 26 33.68 -13.16 33.60
CA PRO A 26 32.66 -13.07 34.65
C PRO A 26 33.12 -12.08 35.75
N GLY A 27 32.39 -10.99 35.94
CA GLY A 27 32.64 -9.99 36.98
C GLY A 27 33.08 -8.59 36.52
N GLU A 28 33.35 -8.37 35.26
CA GLU A 28 33.63 -7.02 34.70
C GLU A 28 32.34 -6.38 34.16
N GLU A 29 31.80 -5.43 34.93
CA GLU A 29 30.78 -4.50 34.45
C GLU A 29 31.45 -3.45 33.53
N ASN A 30 31.45 -3.71 32.23
CA ASN A 30 32.02 -2.81 31.23
C ASN A 30 30.99 -1.76 30.84
N LYS A 31 31.01 -0.59 31.49
CA LYS A 31 30.16 0.56 31.19
C LYS A 31 30.19 0.95 29.71
N GLU A 32 31.36 0.94 29.07
CA GLU A 32 31.51 1.22 27.63
C GLU A 32 30.74 0.24 26.78
N ARG A 33 30.70 -1.05 27.17
CA ARG A 33 29.94 -2.08 26.47
C ARG A 33 28.43 -1.87 26.58
N THR A 34 27.96 -1.51 27.78
CA THR A 34 26.53 -1.25 28.03
C THR A 34 26.06 -0.03 27.24
N GLU A 35 26.88 1.01 27.19
CA GLU A 35 26.61 2.22 26.44
C GLU A 35 26.59 1.96 24.92
N LEU A 36 27.54 1.18 24.42
CA LEU A 36 27.61 0.78 23.01
C LEU A 36 26.44 -0.14 22.59
N LEU A 37 26.02 -1.04 23.45
CA LEU A 37 24.85 -1.89 23.23
C LEU A 37 23.56 -1.06 23.23
N SER A 38 23.44 -0.05 24.11
CA SER A 38 22.28 0.84 24.12
C SER A 38 22.22 1.74 22.87
N LEU A 39 23.36 2.17 22.35
CA LEU A 39 23.43 2.91 21.10
C LEU A 39 23.08 2.02 19.90
N LEU A 40 23.57 0.76 19.88
CA LEU A 40 23.22 -0.22 18.85
C LEU A 40 21.73 -0.57 18.88
N ASP A 41 21.14 -0.74 20.06
CA ASP A 41 19.71 -1.00 20.19
C ASP A 41 18.87 0.20 19.73
N ASN A 42 19.29 1.42 20.04
CA ASN A 42 18.65 2.64 19.55
C ASN A 42 18.80 2.81 18.03
N GLU A 43 19.96 2.49 17.44
CA GLU A 43 20.13 2.49 15.99
C GLU A 43 19.30 1.37 15.32
N ILE A 44 19.26 0.18 15.91
CA ILE A 44 18.44 -0.93 15.40
C ILE A 44 16.96 -0.55 15.45
N ASP A 45 16.47 0.12 16.47
CA ASP A 45 15.10 0.61 16.55
C ASP A 45 14.81 1.76 15.56
N THR A 46 15.81 2.59 15.27
CA THR A 46 15.70 3.65 14.24
C THR A 46 15.72 3.06 12.83
N TYR A 47 16.46 1.96 12.61
CA TYR A 47 16.54 1.23 11.34
C TYR A 47 15.56 0.05 11.25
N ARG A 48 14.76 -0.23 12.28
CA ARG A 48 13.62 -1.12 12.10
C ARG A 48 12.77 -0.51 11.00
N PRO A 49 12.64 -1.18 9.84
CA PRO A 49 11.87 -0.61 8.77
C PRO A 49 10.47 -0.32 9.31
N GLN A 50 9.96 0.89 9.09
CA GLN A 50 8.60 1.33 9.43
C GLN A 50 7.51 0.41 8.84
N PHE A 51 7.91 -0.68 8.22
CA PHE A 51 7.09 -1.71 7.59
C PHE A 51 6.39 -2.67 8.56
N GLU A 52 6.77 -2.71 9.84
CA GLU A 52 6.13 -3.57 10.83
C GLU A 52 4.78 -3.04 11.32
N ILE A 53 4.51 -1.74 11.16
CA ILE A 53 3.25 -1.13 11.61
C ILE A 53 2.52 -0.58 10.39
N THR A 54 1.67 -1.42 9.80
CA THR A 54 0.69 -0.92 8.85
C THR A 54 -0.40 -0.16 9.59
N GLU A 55 -0.69 1.05 9.12
CA GLU A 55 -1.82 1.81 9.63
C GLU A 55 -3.10 0.98 9.54
N LYS A 56 -3.84 0.93 10.65
CA LYS A 56 -5.07 0.16 10.71
C LYS A 56 -6.12 0.79 9.78
N ARG A 57 -6.65 -0.02 8.86
CA ARG A 57 -7.70 0.43 7.96
C ARG A 57 -8.92 0.95 8.72
N PRO A 58 -9.36 2.20 8.48
CA PRO A 58 -10.63 2.71 8.98
C PRO A 58 -11.82 1.92 8.43
N ILE A 59 -12.97 2.02 9.07
CA ILE A 59 -14.22 1.42 8.58
C ILE A 59 -14.58 2.01 7.22
N SER A 60 -14.47 3.33 7.07
CA SER A 60 -14.75 4.07 5.84
C SER A 60 -13.46 4.68 5.30
N LEU A 61 -13.18 4.45 4.03
CA LEU A 61 -12.09 5.10 3.30
C LEU A 61 -12.65 5.95 2.17
N GLU A 62 -12.12 7.15 2.02
CA GLU A 62 -12.33 7.94 0.81
C GLU A 62 -11.84 7.14 -0.40
N CYS A 63 -12.54 7.28 -1.52
CA CYS A 63 -12.30 6.46 -2.68
C CYS A 63 -12.42 7.27 -3.97
N ASP A 64 -11.39 7.20 -4.78
CA ASP A 64 -11.42 7.67 -6.16
C ASP A 64 -11.89 6.57 -7.10
N VAL A 65 -12.67 6.97 -8.11
CA VAL A 65 -13.22 6.07 -9.13
C VAL A 65 -12.55 6.33 -10.46
N VAL A 66 -11.77 5.37 -10.94
CA VAL A 66 -11.07 5.45 -12.23
C VAL A 66 -11.64 4.41 -13.18
N LYS A 67 -12.18 4.87 -14.30
CA LYS A 67 -12.73 4.00 -15.36
C LYS A 67 -11.66 3.74 -16.41
N PHE A 68 -11.58 2.49 -16.84
CA PHE A 68 -10.64 2.08 -17.87
C PHE A 68 -11.24 0.98 -18.75
N GLN A 69 -10.53 0.62 -19.81
CA GLN A 69 -10.91 -0.48 -20.68
C GLN A 69 -9.93 -1.65 -20.49
N ASN A 70 -10.47 -2.84 -20.27
CA ASN A 70 -9.73 -4.09 -20.29
C ASN A 70 -10.28 -4.96 -21.42
N LYS A 71 -9.45 -5.20 -22.43
CA LYS A 71 -9.88 -5.82 -23.69
C LYS A 71 -11.04 -5.02 -24.32
N LYS A 72 -12.23 -5.62 -24.42
CA LYS A 72 -13.44 -4.99 -24.96
C LYS A 72 -14.41 -4.50 -23.88
N GLU A 73 -14.15 -4.82 -22.64
CA GLU A 73 -15.03 -4.52 -21.51
C GLU A 73 -14.68 -3.18 -20.85
N LYS A 74 -15.70 -2.52 -20.32
CA LYS A 74 -15.51 -1.34 -19.46
C LYS A 74 -15.28 -1.80 -18.04
N TRP A 75 -14.23 -1.29 -17.44
CA TRP A 75 -13.83 -1.61 -16.07
C TRP A 75 -13.75 -0.37 -15.19
N VAL A 76 -13.76 -0.60 -13.91
CA VAL A 76 -13.57 0.41 -12.88
C VAL A 76 -12.51 -0.04 -11.89
N ALA A 77 -11.67 0.90 -11.46
CA ALA A 77 -10.83 0.78 -10.27
C ALA A 77 -11.35 1.73 -9.21
N PHE A 78 -11.59 1.22 -8.02
CA PHE A 78 -11.84 1.95 -6.80
C PHE A 78 -10.52 2.05 -6.03
N VAL A 79 -9.95 3.23 -5.94
CA VAL A 79 -8.71 3.49 -5.20
C VAL A 79 -9.07 4.09 -3.86
N GLY A 80 -9.01 3.27 -2.80
CA GLY A 80 -9.24 3.73 -1.43
C GLY A 80 -8.03 4.48 -0.91
N LEU A 81 -8.26 5.66 -0.34
CA LEU A 81 -7.23 6.58 0.11
C LEU A 81 -7.20 6.66 1.63
N LEU A 82 -6.01 6.61 2.21
CA LEU A 82 -5.76 6.94 3.61
C LEU A 82 -4.81 8.15 3.64
N ASP A 83 -5.30 9.25 4.21
CA ASP A 83 -4.60 10.53 4.24
C ASP A 83 -4.12 11.01 2.84
N GLY A 84 -4.97 10.79 1.84
CA GLY A 84 -4.69 11.17 0.44
C GLY A 84 -3.80 10.18 -0.33
N TYR A 85 -3.26 9.15 0.33
CA TYR A 85 -2.38 8.16 -0.27
C TYR A 85 -3.13 6.85 -0.61
N PRO A 86 -2.86 6.21 -1.76
CA PRO A 86 -3.46 4.93 -2.10
C PRO A 86 -3.18 3.85 -1.06
N TYR A 87 -4.22 3.33 -0.45
CA TYR A 87 -4.17 2.32 0.61
C TYR A 87 -4.70 0.96 0.15
N GLU A 88 -5.71 0.97 -0.70
CA GLU A 88 -6.31 -0.25 -1.26
C GLU A 88 -6.88 0.02 -2.65
N ILE A 89 -7.03 -1.04 -3.43
CA ILE A 89 -7.66 -0.98 -4.74
C ILE A 89 -8.63 -2.15 -4.90
N PHE A 90 -9.75 -1.88 -5.57
CA PHE A 90 -10.72 -2.89 -6.01
C PHE A 90 -11.01 -2.66 -7.48
N THR A 91 -11.17 -3.73 -8.25
CA THR A 91 -11.44 -3.62 -9.68
C THR A 91 -12.55 -4.56 -10.10
N GLY A 92 -13.40 -4.10 -11.01
CA GLY A 92 -14.49 -4.89 -11.53
C GLY A 92 -15.02 -4.37 -12.86
N VAL A 93 -15.88 -5.18 -13.47
CA VAL A 93 -16.54 -4.85 -14.73
C VAL A 93 -17.66 -3.84 -14.48
N LEU A 94 -17.76 -2.85 -15.37
CA LEU A 94 -18.89 -1.92 -15.45
C LEU A 94 -19.93 -2.52 -16.42
N ASP A 95 -20.81 -3.31 -15.87
CA ASP A 95 -21.90 -3.94 -16.59
C ASP A 95 -23.11 -4.08 -15.67
N ASP A 96 -24.31 -3.96 -16.22
CA ASP A 96 -25.55 -4.00 -15.43
C ASP A 96 -25.91 -5.43 -15.02
N ASP A 97 -25.48 -6.43 -15.79
CA ASP A 97 -25.82 -7.85 -15.58
C ASP A 97 -24.67 -8.59 -14.85
N ASP A 98 -23.43 -8.47 -15.35
CA ASP A 98 -22.27 -9.26 -14.89
C ASP A 98 -21.29 -8.46 -14.00
N GLY A 99 -21.63 -7.24 -13.61
CA GLY A 99 -20.73 -6.36 -12.88
C GLY A 99 -21.44 -5.42 -11.92
N ILE A 100 -21.12 -4.16 -12.05
CA ILE A 100 -21.76 -3.07 -11.31
C ILE A 100 -22.23 -1.97 -12.25
N ALA A 101 -23.44 -1.45 -11.98
CA ALA A 101 -23.96 -0.26 -12.62
C ALA A 101 -23.41 1.00 -11.91
N LEU A 102 -22.66 1.83 -12.61
CA LEU A 102 -22.12 3.07 -12.07
C LEU A 102 -22.32 4.23 -13.04
N PRO A 103 -23.01 5.31 -12.62
CA PRO A 103 -23.17 6.50 -13.45
C PRO A 103 -21.84 7.06 -13.94
N LYS A 104 -21.80 7.54 -15.19
CA LYS A 104 -20.56 8.09 -15.79
C LYS A 104 -19.98 9.26 -15.00
N THR A 105 -20.82 9.98 -14.28
CA THR A 105 -20.48 11.19 -13.51
C THR A 105 -19.87 10.91 -12.15
N VAL A 106 -19.89 9.66 -11.69
CA VAL A 106 -19.29 9.26 -10.40
C VAL A 106 -17.79 9.09 -10.58
N THR A 107 -17.04 9.94 -9.88
CA THR A 107 -15.57 9.97 -9.88
C THR A 107 -14.97 9.70 -8.52
N GLY A 108 -15.78 9.60 -7.46
CA GLY A 108 -15.34 9.32 -6.10
C GLY A 108 -16.50 8.95 -5.18
N GLY A 109 -16.16 8.56 -3.97
CA GLY A 109 -17.08 8.13 -2.94
C GLY A 109 -16.34 7.57 -1.73
N TYR A 110 -16.91 6.54 -1.11
CA TYR A 110 -16.34 5.89 0.08
C TYR A 110 -16.47 4.38 -0.02
N ILE A 111 -15.43 3.66 0.37
CA ILE A 111 -15.46 2.21 0.58
C ILE A 111 -15.72 1.93 2.06
N ILE A 112 -16.85 1.33 2.35
CA ILE A 112 -17.25 0.93 3.70
C ILE A 112 -16.94 -0.54 3.89
N LYS A 113 -16.18 -0.86 4.95
CA LYS A 113 -15.89 -2.24 5.35
C LYS A 113 -16.87 -2.67 6.44
N HIS A 114 -17.56 -3.75 6.20
CA HIS A 114 -18.38 -4.45 7.17
C HIS A 114 -17.68 -5.72 7.65
N ILE A 115 -17.89 -6.08 8.89
CA ILE A 115 -17.49 -7.37 9.46
C ILE A 115 -18.78 -8.09 9.82
N GLU A 116 -19.05 -9.17 9.12
CA GLU A 116 -20.24 -9.99 9.34
C GLU A 116 -20.10 -10.80 10.64
N PRO A 117 -21.19 -11.33 11.21
CA PRO A 117 -21.16 -12.09 12.46
C PRO A 117 -20.24 -13.33 12.43
N ASP A 118 -20.02 -13.92 11.24
CA ASP A 118 -19.12 -15.06 11.02
C ASP A 118 -17.64 -14.64 10.84
N GLY A 119 -17.35 -13.33 10.96
CA GLY A 119 -16.01 -12.77 10.77
C GLY A 119 -15.63 -12.50 9.32
N THR A 120 -16.48 -12.79 8.34
CA THR A 120 -16.25 -12.45 6.94
C THR A 120 -16.27 -10.93 6.74
N LYS A 121 -15.59 -10.46 5.69
CA LYS A 121 -15.47 -9.04 5.38
C LYS A 121 -16.22 -8.74 4.11
N ARG A 122 -17.21 -7.83 4.18
CA ARG A 122 -17.90 -7.26 3.05
C ARG A 122 -17.43 -5.83 2.80
N TYR A 123 -17.33 -5.45 1.56
CA TYR A 123 -16.96 -4.09 1.14
C TYR A 123 -18.05 -3.52 0.26
N ASP A 124 -18.53 -2.34 0.63
CA ASP A 124 -19.58 -1.63 -0.07
C ASP A 124 -19.04 -0.30 -0.58
N PHE A 125 -19.43 0.13 -1.77
CA PHE A 125 -19.10 1.44 -2.31
C PHE A 125 -20.29 2.39 -2.21
N THR A 126 -20.09 3.52 -1.56
CA THR A 126 -21.12 4.54 -1.36
C THR A 126 -20.70 5.86 -2.03
N PHE A 127 -21.62 6.46 -2.77
CA PHE A 127 -21.40 7.75 -3.43
C PHE A 127 -22.66 8.62 -3.37
N ALA A 128 -22.50 9.92 -3.53
CA ALA A 128 -23.61 10.84 -3.72
C ALA A 128 -23.92 11.00 -5.20
N ASN A 129 -25.20 10.90 -5.57
CA ASN A 129 -25.62 11.23 -6.93
C ASN A 129 -25.69 12.75 -7.14
N ARG A 130 -25.98 13.20 -8.37
CA ARG A 130 -26.09 14.63 -8.71
C ARG A 130 -27.10 15.43 -7.86
N ARG A 131 -28.08 14.74 -7.26
CA ARG A 131 -29.11 15.36 -6.41
C ARG A 131 -28.73 15.32 -4.92
N GLY A 132 -27.52 14.83 -4.59
CA GLY A 132 -27.05 14.67 -3.21
C GLY A 132 -27.56 13.42 -2.49
N TYR A 133 -28.36 12.57 -3.14
CA TYR A 133 -28.81 11.33 -2.52
C TYR A 133 -27.68 10.30 -2.49
N LYS A 134 -27.54 9.69 -1.32
CA LYS A 134 -26.57 8.63 -1.08
C LYS A 134 -27.02 7.33 -1.73
N THR A 135 -26.16 6.72 -2.53
CA THR A 135 -26.38 5.45 -3.20
C THR A 135 -25.27 4.49 -2.78
N THR A 136 -25.61 3.25 -2.47
CA THR A 136 -24.65 2.22 -2.05
C THR A 136 -24.72 1.03 -2.99
N ILE A 137 -23.55 0.58 -3.43
CA ILE A 137 -23.35 -0.70 -4.13
C ILE A 137 -22.79 -1.66 -3.10
N GLU A 138 -23.57 -2.63 -2.70
CA GLU A 138 -23.22 -3.61 -1.68
C GLU A 138 -22.47 -4.79 -2.28
N GLY A 139 -21.57 -5.38 -1.47
CA GLY A 139 -20.93 -6.65 -1.77
C GLY A 139 -20.00 -6.62 -2.98
N LEU A 140 -19.04 -5.69 -3.05
CA LEU A 140 -18.10 -5.61 -4.17
C LEU A 140 -17.37 -6.93 -4.42
N SER A 141 -17.00 -7.67 -3.36
CA SER A 141 -16.32 -8.98 -3.47
C SER A 141 -17.16 -10.07 -4.12
N GLU A 142 -18.48 -9.94 -4.06
CA GLU A 142 -19.41 -10.91 -4.61
C GLU A 142 -19.72 -10.63 -6.09
N ARG A 143 -19.61 -9.36 -6.48
CA ARG A 143 -19.91 -8.86 -7.82
C ARG A 143 -18.71 -8.89 -8.76
N PHE A 144 -17.49 -8.89 -8.20
CA PHE A 144 -16.27 -8.82 -8.98
C PHE A 144 -15.70 -10.21 -9.26
N ASN A 145 -15.08 -10.37 -10.42
CA ASN A 145 -14.38 -11.60 -10.77
C ASN A 145 -13.32 -11.93 -9.73
N LYS A 146 -13.33 -13.16 -9.22
CA LYS A 146 -12.49 -13.61 -8.09
C LYS A 146 -11.00 -13.55 -8.38
N GLU A 147 -10.59 -13.80 -9.62
CA GLU A 147 -9.18 -13.75 -10.01
C GLU A 147 -8.63 -12.32 -9.89
N TYR A 148 -9.31 -11.36 -10.53
CA TYR A 148 -8.92 -9.95 -10.45
C TYR A 148 -9.12 -9.35 -9.06
N TRP A 149 -10.10 -9.84 -8.31
CA TRP A 149 -10.23 -9.52 -6.87
C TRP A 149 -8.99 -9.94 -6.08
N ASN A 150 -8.42 -11.12 -6.35
CA ASN A 150 -7.23 -11.60 -5.68
C ASN A 150 -5.99 -10.78 -6.07
N TYR A 151 -5.82 -10.42 -7.35
CA TYR A 151 -4.74 -9.52 -7.77
C TYR A 151 -4.85 -8.14 -7.08
N ALA A 152 -6.04 -7.56 -7.08
CA ALA A 152 -6.29 -6.29 -6.39
C ALA A 152 -6.01 -6.37 -4.89
N LYS A 153 -6.34 -7.49 -4.24
CA LYS A 153 -6.03 -7.76 -2.84
C LYS A 153 -4.53 -7.81 -2.56
N LEU A 154 -3.75 -8.45 -3.44
CA LEU A 154 -2.29 -8.49 -3.33
C LEU A 154 -1.69 -7.09 -3.50
N ILE A 155 -2.14 -6.32 -4.49
CA ILE A 155 -1.72 -4.93 -4.71
C ILE A 155 -2.07 -4.07 -3.50
N SER A 156 -3.27 -4.22 -2.94
CA SER A 156 -3.67 -3.53 -1.72
C SER A 156 -2.75 -3.86 -0.53
N GLY A 157 -2.28 -5.11 -0.44
CA GLY A 157 -1.27 -5.51 0.54
C GLY A 157 0.01 -4.68 0.39
N VAL A 158 0.53 -4.58 -0.82
CA VAL A 158 1.75 -3.80 -1.15
C VAL A 158 1.56 -2.31 -0.85
N LEU A 159 0.41 -1.73 -1.20
CA LEU A 159 0.07 -0.32 -0.92
C LEU A 159 0.04 -0.01 0.58
N ARG A 160 -0.54 -0.91 1.38
CA ARG A 160 -0.60 -0.75 2.86
C ARG A 160 0.76 -0.67 3.51
N TYR A 161 1.75 -1.37 2.97
CA TYR A 161 3.14 -1.32 3.43
C TYR A 161 3.92 -0.15 2.83
N ARG A 162 3.24 0.82 2.22
CA ARG A 162 3.84 2.06 1.69
C ARG A 162 5.01 1.82 0.73
N MET A 163 4.95 0.74 -0.08
CA MET A 163 5.89 0.60 -1.18
C MET A 163 5.79 1.83 -2.08
N PRO A 164 6.90 2.47 -2.50
CA PRO A 164 6.86 3.63 -3.39
C PRO A 164 6.02 3.36 -4.63
N LEU A 165 5.10 4.27 -4.95
CA LEU A 165 4.10 4.07 -6.02
C LEU A 165 4.73 3.79 -7.39
N THR A 166 5.88 4.39 -7.67
CA THR A 166 6.68 4.10 -8.87
C THR A 166 7.06 2.63 -8.96
N ASN A 167 7.42 2.00 -7.82
CA ASN A 167 7.77 0.58 -7.76
C ASN A 167 6.51 -0.30 -7.84
N VAL A 168 5.40 0.10 -7.21
CA VAL A 168 4.11 -0.59 -7.35
C VAL A 168 3.65 -0.61 -8.80
N ILE A 169 3.75 0.52 -9.50
CA ILE A 169 3.39 0.64 -10.91
C ILE A 169 4.30 -0.24 -11.79
N LYS A 170 5.62 -0.26 -11.54
CA LYS A 170 6.55 -1.16 -12.22
C LYS A 170 6.20 -2.63 -11.99
N LEU A 171 5.89 -3.00 -10.74
CA LEU A 171 5.46 -4.35 -10.39
C LEU A 171 4.20 -4.75 -11.17
N ILE A 172 3.15 -3.90 -11.16
CA ILE A 172 1.90 -4.17 -11.87
C ILE A 172 2.16 -4.30 -13.38
N SER A 173 2.97 -3.42 -13.95
CA SER A 173 3.30 -3.43 -15.39
C SER A 173 4.14 -4.65 -15.80
N SER A 174 4.79 -5.33 -14.86
CA SER A 174 5.56 -6.55 -15.10
C SER A 174 4.73 -7.83 -15.01
N LEU A 175 3.45 -7.75 -14.57
CA LEU A 175 2.59 -8.92 -14.46
C LEU A 175 2.25 -9.44 -15.87
N GLN A 176 2.54 -10.71 -16.10
CA GLN A 176 2.17 -11.41 -17.33
C GLN A 176 0.83 -12.11 -17.10
N LEU A 177 -0.23 -11.49 -17.58
CA LEU A 177 -1.58 -12.07 -17.54
C LEU A 177 -1.87 -12.71 -18.91
N GLU A 178 -2.59 -13.83 -18.92
CA GLU A 178 -2.92 -14.52 -20.18
C GLU A 178 -3.69 -13.62 -21.16
N ASN A 179 -3.31 -13.66 -22.44
CA ASN A 179 -3.90 -12.89 -23.54
C ASN A 179 -3.73 -11.37 -23.45
N GLU A 180 -2.53 -10.88 -23.15
CA GLU A 180 -2.23 -9.46 -23.11
C GLU A 180 -2.26 -8.79 -24.49
N ASN A 181 -3.15 -7.80 -24.60
CA ASN A 181 -3.21 -6.80 -25.67
C ASN A 181 -2.98 -5.39 -25.06
N ILE A 182 -2.90 -4.38 -25.93
CA ILE A 182 -2.61 -2.97 -25.58
C ILE A 182 -3.51 -2.42 -24.43
N ASN A 183 -4.76 -2.88 -24.34
CA ASN A 183 -5.69 -2.52 -23.27
C ASN A 183 -5.83 -3.70 -22.31
N THR A 184 -4.99 -3.74 -21.28
CA THR A 184 -4.98 -4.78 -20.27
C THR A 184 -5.46 -4.25 -18.90
N TRP A 185 -5.85 -5.18 -18.03
CA TRP A 185 -6.17 -4.87 -16.65
C TRP A 185 -4.98 -4.19 -15.94
N ALA A 186 -3.76 -4.71 -16.11
CA ALA A 186 -2.54 -4.16 -15.53
C ALA A 186 -2.32 -2.69 -15.93
N ASN A 187 -2.50 -2.36 -17.21
CA ASN A 187 -2.40 -0.98 -17.71
C ASN A 187 -3.47 -0.06 -17.09
N GLY A 188 -4.68 -0.56 -16.90
CA GLY A 188 -5.77 0.17 -16.25
C GLY A 188 -5.46 0.51 -14.80
N VAL A 189 -5.00 -0.47 -14.03
CA VAL A 189 -4.62 -0.31 -12.63
C VAL A 189 -3.40 0.60 -12.48
N ALA A 190 -2.36 0.40 -13.29
CA ALA A 190 -1.18 1.27 -13.29
C ALA A 190 -1.56 2.73 -13.56
N ARG A 191 -2.47 2.99 -14.50
CA ARG A 191 -2.99 4.33 -14.80
C ARG A 191 -3.77 4.92 -13.63
N ALA A 192 -4.57 4.10 -12.94
CA ALA A 192 -5.32 4.55 -11.77
C ALA A 192 -4.41 5.05 -10.63
N LEU A 193 -3.23 4.43 -10.47
CA LEU A 193 -2.25 4.81 -9.45
C LEU A 193 -1.33 5.94 -9.89
N LYS A 194 -1.14 6.14 -11.19
CA LYS A 194 -0.17 7.11 -11.74
C LYS A 194 -0.44 8.56 -11.32
N LYS A 195 -1.69 8.92 -11.10
CA LYS A 195 -2.07 10.30 -10.69
C LYS A 195 -1.57 10.69 -9.29
N TYR A 196 -1.16 9.73 -8.48
CA TYR A 196 -0.65 9.97 -7.12
C TYR A 196 0.87 10.02 -7.05
N VAL A 197 1.59 9.67 -8.13
CA VAL A 197 3.07 9.69 -8.17
C VAL A 197 3.60 11.11 -8.11
N ASN A 198 2.93 12.07 -8.75
CA ASN A 198 3.39 13.47 -8.83
C ASN A 198 3.31 14.23 -7.49
N GLY A 199 2.74 13.64 -6.43
CA GLY A 199 2.75 14.21 -5.07
C GLY A 199 3.98 13.80 -4.25
N GLU A 200 4.75 12.80 -4.70
CA GLU A 200 5.95 12.32 -3.99
C GLU A 200 7.23 13.03 -4.45
N ASP A 201 7.26 13.52 -5.70
CA ASP A 201 8.47 14.15 -6.28
C ASP A 201 8.69 15.62 -5.81
N GLU A 202 7.64 16.30 -5.32
CA GLU A 202 7.77 17.68 -4.82
C GLU A 202 8.32 17.75 -3.38
N SER A 203 8.37 16.64 -2.63
CA SER A 203 8.90 16.60 -1.27
C SER A 203 10.37 16.16 -1.17
N ALA A 204 11.00 15.73 -2.27
CA ALA A 204 12.36 15.20 -2.27
C ALA A 204 13.43 16.20 -2.76
N ASP A 205 13.03 17.37 -3.28
CA ASP A 205 13.96 18.35 -3.89
C ASP A 205 14.18 19.62 -3.02
N ASP A 206 13.69 19.66 -1.78
CA ASP A 206 13.84 20.81 -0.86
C ASP A 206 14.70 20.47 0.39
N THR A 207 15.85 19.79 0.19
CA THR A 207 16.91 19.73 1.22
C THR A 207 18.30 19.71 0.61
#